data_f14614d48378aa4e362623b909f7a4d7
#
_entry.id   f14614d48378aa4e362623b909f7a4d7
#
_cell.length_a   1.000
_cell.length_b   1.000
_cell.length_c   1.000
_cell.angle_alpha   90.00
_cell.angle_beta   90.00
_cell.angle_gamma   90.00
#
_symmetry.space_group_name_H-M   'P 1'
#
loop_
_entity.id
_entity.type
_entity.pdbx_description
1 polymer ?
#
loop_
_entity_poly.entity_id
_entity_poly.type
_entity_poly.pdbx_seq_one_letter_code
_entity_poly.pdbx_strand_id
1 'polypeptide(L)'
;MYLEDIVKALNLRVVSGEERLTAEVLGGYVGDLLSDVMANSKEGDLWITRQTHQNIVAVASLKDHAGIILIQGCNPAADTLDKARKEGVPIMVTDMPGFEAIGKVYNMIATKKGPDPST
;
A
#
# COMPACT_ATOMS: atom_id res chain seq x y z
N MET A 1 12.93 -1.93 5.16
CA MET A 1 11.72 -2.81 5.26
C MET A 1 11.21 -3.09 3.87
N TYR A 2 11.12 -4.36 3.52
CA TYR A 2 10.62 -4.76 2.21
C TYR A 2 9.12 -5.04 2.28
N LEU A 3 8.43 -4.83 1.15
CA LEU A 3 6.99 -5.07 1.06
C LEU A 3 6.62 -6.50 1.49
N GLU A 4 7.43 -7.48 1.10
CA GLU A 4 7.18 -8.88 1.48
C GLU A 4 7.15 -9.11 3.00
N ASP A 5 7.89 -8.32 3.77
CA ASP A 5 7.89 -8.43 5.24
C ASP A 5 6.52 -8.05 5.80
N ILE A 6 5.93 -6.99 5.25
CA ILE A 6 4.60 -6.53 5.67
C ILE A 6 3.52 -7.51 5.21
N VAL A 7 3.63 -8.03 3.99
CA VAL A 7 2.70 -9.04 3.47
C VAL A 7 2.66 -10.25 4.38
N LYS A 8 3.80 -10.75 4.81
CA LYS A 8 3.88 -11.92 5.70
C LYS A 8 3.33 -11.59 7.09
N ALA A 9 3.76 -10.48 7.67
CA ALA A 9 3.40 -10.13 9.04
C ALA A 9 1.90 -9.90 9.20
N LEU A 10 1.26 -9.28 8.22
CA LEU A 10 -0.16 -8.98 8.25
C LEU A 10 -1.01 -10.04 7.53
N ASN A 11 -0.39 -11.07 6.97
CA ASN A 11 -1.07 -12.09 6.20
C ASN A 11 -1.95 -11.50 5.09
N LEU A 12 -1.39 -10.58 4.33
CA LEU A 12 -2.09 -9.93 3.23
C LEU A 12 -2.16 -10.86 2.02
N ARG A 13 -3.26 -10.79 1.28
CA ARG A 13 -3.39 -11.53 0.03
C ARG A 13 -2.94 -10.64 -1.13
N VAL A 14 -1.89 -11.06 -1.82
CA VAL A 14 -1.35 -10.33 -2.98
C VAL A 14 -2.17 -10.70 -4.22
N VAL A 15 -2.74 -9.70 -4.89
CA VAL A 15 -3.56 -9.92 -6.09
C VAL A 15 -2.89 -9.41 -7.37
N SER A 16 -1.84 -8.59 -7.26
CA SER A 16 -1.03 -8.14 -8.40
C SER A 16 0.34 -7.73 -7.92
N GLY A 17 1.29 -7.64 -8.86
CA GLY A 17 2.62 -7.12 -8.58
C GLY A 17 3.51 -8.05 -7.76
N GLU A 18 3.29 -9.36 -7.82
CA GLU A 18 4.07 -10.35 -7.07
C GLU A 18 5.57 -10.25 -7.36
N GLU A 19 5.94 -9.77 -8.53
CA GLU A 19 7.33 -9.59 -8.93
C GLU A 19 8.01 -8.40 -8.25
N ARG A 20 7.26 -7.57 -7.53
CA ARG A 20 7.80 -6.39 -6.84
C ARG A 20 7.69 -6.42 -5.32
N LEU A 21 7.53 -7.58 -4.74
CA LEU A 21 7.44 -7.71 -3.27
C LEU A 21 8.76 -7.42 -2.57
N THR A 22 9.86 -7.32 -3.30
CA THR A 22 11.14 -6.88 -2.77
C THR A 22 11.31 -5.36 -2.77
N ALA A 23 10.28 -4.61 -3.16
CA ALA A 23 10.30 -3.16 -3.10
C ALA A 23 10.49 -2.69 -1.66
N GLU A 24 11.28 -1.64 -1.49
CA GLU A 24 11.51 -1.04 -0.18
C GLU A 24 10.33 -0.14 0.19
N VAL A 25 9.80 -0.29 1.41
CA VAL A 25 8.74 0.54 1.94
C VAL A 25 9.37 1.62 2.81
N LEU A 26 9.27 2.88 2.38
CA LEU A 26 9.90 4.00 3.07
C LEU A 26 8.96 4.70 4.05
N GLY A 27 7.67 4.56 3.85
CA GLY A 27 6.65 5.17 4.69
C GLY A 27 5.27 4.66 4.32
N GLY A 28 4.24 5.35 4.76
CA GLY A 28 2.87 4.99 4.44
C GLY A 28 2.00 6.21 4.25
N TYR A 29 0.93 6.06 3.49
CA TYR A 29 -0.05 7.10 3.30
C TYR A 29 -1.46 6.50 3.35
N VAL A 30 -2.37 7.17 4.03
CA VAL A 30 -3.75 6.72 4.22
C VAL A 30 -4.70 7.74 3.63
N GLY A 31 -5.59 7.32 2.76
CA GLY A 31 -6.62 8.20 2.24
C GLY A 31 -7.32 7.63 1.02
N ASP A 32 -8.56 8.06 0.81
CA ASP A 32 -9.41 7.62 -0.30
C ASP A 32 -9.62 8.72 -1.34
N LEU A 33 -9.22 9.96 -1.04
CA LEU A 33 -9.37 11.09 -1.95
C LEU A 33 -8.11 11.20 -2.80
N LEU A 34 -8.25 10.92 -4.09
CA LEU A 34 -7.11 10.83 -5.00
C LEU A 34 -6.30 12.12 -5.10
N SER A 35 -6.97 13.28 -5.09
CA SER A 35 -6.28 14.57 -5.15
C SER A 35 -5.39 14.80 -3.93
N ASP A 36 -5.83 14.38 -2.75
CA ASP A 36 -5.04 14.45 -1.54
C ASP A 36 -3.82 13.52 -1.60
N VAL A 37 -4.03 12.29 -2.05
CA VAL A 37 -2.95 11.32 -2.20
C VAL A 37 -1.89 11.83 -3.17
N MET A 38 -2.32 12.37 -4.31
CA MET A 38 -1.42 12.94 -5.31
C MET A 38 -0.58 14.09 -4.74
N ALA A 39 -1.20 14.93 -3.92
CA ALA A 39 -0.52 16.12 -3.41
C ALA A 39 0.45 15.81 -2.26
N ASN A 40 0.14 14.82 -1.43
CA ASN A 40 0.80 14.67 -0.14
C ASN A 40 1.53 13.35 0.09
N SER A 41 1.28 12.32 -0.71
CA SER A 41 2.03 11.06 -0.60
C SER A 41 3.40 11.18 -1.26
N LYS A 42 4.29 10.23 -0.96
CA LYS A 42 5.69 10.27 -1.37
C LYS A 42 6.12 8.97 -2.03
N GLU A 43 7.19 9.04 -2.80
CA GLU A 43 7.85 7.86 -3.34
C GLU A 43 8.17 6.86 -2.23
N GLY A 44 7.88 5.59 -2.48
CA GLY A 44 8.13 4.53 -1.51
C GLY A 44 7.05 4.37 -0.45
N ASP A 45 6.00 5.19 -0.48
CA ASP A 45 4.89 5.03 0.44
C ASP A 45 4.08 3.77 0.13
N LEU A 46 3.64 3.11 1.18
CA LEU A 46 2.63 2.05 1.10
C LEU A 46 1.27 2.72 1.30
N TRP A 47 0.46 2.73 0.25
CA TRP A 47 -0.82 3.43 0.26
C TRP A 47 -1.93 2.53 0.76
N ILE A 48 -2.60 2.94 1.84
CA ILE A 48 -3.72 2.20 2.44
C ILE A 48 -5.01 2.94 2.10
N THR A 49 -5.94 2.25 1.45
CA THR A 49 -7.15 2.88 0.93
C THR A 49 -8.30 1.87 0.81
N ARG A 50 -9.51 2.38 0.63
CA ARG A 50 -10.69 1.57 0.28
C ARG A 50 -11.11 1.79 -1.18
N GLN A 51 -10.41 2.64 -1.92
CA GLN A 51 -10.71 2.89 -3.33
C GLN A 51 -10.38 1.67 -4.19
N THR A 52 -11.31 1.31 -5.06
CA THR A 52 -11.19 0.10 -5.89
C THR A 52 -11.10 0.41 -7.40
N HIS A 53 -11.24 1.67 -7.76
CA HIS A 53 -11.23 2.13 -9.15
C HIS A 53 -9.81 2.11 -9.74
N GLN A 54 -9.74 1.95 -11.08
CA GLN A 54 -8.45 1.87 -11.77
C GLN A 54 -7.56 3.12 -11.60
N ASN A 55 -8.14 4.25 -11.22
CA ASN A 55 -7.36 5.47 -10.96
C ASN A 55 -6.33 5.30 -9.84
N ILE A 56 -6.53 4.34 -8.94
CA ILE A 56 -5.53 4.09 -7.87
C ILE A 56 -4.22 3.58 -8.47
N VAL A 57 -4.30 2.81 -9.56
CA VAL A 57 -3.10 2.30 -10.23
C VAL A 57 -2.33 3.44 -10.87
N ALA A 58 -3.03 4.36 -11.53
CA ALA A 58 -2.39 5.53 -12.15
C ALA A 58 -1.70 6.39 -11.09
N VAL A 59 -2.35 6.64 -9.97
CA VAL A 59 -1.77 7.44 -8.87
C VAL A 59 -0.55 6.74 -8.28
N ALA A 60 -0.66 5.45 -7.95
CA ALA A 60 0.44 4.69 -7.36
C ALA A 60 1.66 4.63 -8.28
N SER A 61 1.42 4.45 -9.58
CA SER A 61 2.48 4.42 -10.58
C SER A 61 3.16 5.79 -10.70
N LEU A 62 2.39 6.86 -10.80
CA LEU A 62 2.92 8.21 -10.95
C LEU A 62 3.71 8.66 -9.73
N LYS A 63 3.28 8.28 -8.54
CA LYS A 63 3.93 8.63 -7.28
C LYS A 63 5.01 7.64 -6.85
N ASP A 64 5.22 6.59 -7.60
CA ASP A 64 6.18 5.52 -7.26
C ASP A 64 5.94 4.92 -5.86
N HIS A 65 4.69 4.62 -5.56
CA HIS A 65 4.34 3.95 -4.31
C HIS A 65 4.91 2.53 -4.29
N ALA A 66 5.23 2.04 -3.10
CA ALA A 66 5.70 0.65 -2.93
C ALA A 66 4.59 -0.36 -3.24
N GLY A 67 3.34 0.02 -3.00
CA GLY A 67 2.18 -0.80 -3.26
C GLY A 67 0.92 -0.20 -2.65
N ILE A 68 -0.19 -0.90 -2.82
CA ILE A 68 -1.51 -0.49 -2.34
C ILE A 68 -2.07 -1.60 -1.46
N ILE A 69 -2.58 -1.24 -0.28
CA ILE A 69 -3.36 -2.17 0.56
C ILE A 69 -4.83 -1.72 0.54
N LEU A 70 -5.72 -2.62 0.10
CA LEU A 70 -7.17 -2.42 0.19
C LEU A 70 -7.65 -3.10 1.46
N ILE A 71 -8.28 -2.33 2.34
CA ILE A 71 -8.73 -2.78 3.66
C ILE A 71 -10.22 -3.08 3.69
N GLN A 72 -10.70 -3.62 4.80
CA GLN A 72 -12.14 -3.82 5.08
C GLN A 72 -12.84 -4.69 4.04
N GLY A 73 -12.14 -5.67 3.49
CA GLY A 73 -12.73 -6.58 2.51
C GLY A 73 -12.95 -5.97 1.13
N CYS A 74 -12.42 -4.77 0.86
CA CYS A 74 -12.53 -4.18 -0.48
C CYS A 74 -11.63 -4.94 -1.46
N ASN A 75 -12.15 -5.14 -2.67
CA ASN A 75 -11.42 -5.79 -3.75
C ASN A 75 -11.32 -4.86 -4.96
N PRO A 76 -10.21 -4.90 -5.70
CA PRO A 76 -10.11 -4.06 -6.89
C PRO A 76 -11.11 -4.49 -7.96
N ALA A 77 -11.64 -3.53 -8.69
CA ALA A 77 -12.47 -3.82 -9.86
C ALA A 77 -11.63 -4.61 -10.88
N ALA A 78 -12.29 -5.34 -11.78
CA ALA A 78 -11.61 -6.19 -12.76
C ALA A 78 -10.64 -5.40 -13.63
N ASP A 79 -11.04 -4.23 -14.10
CA ASP A 79 -10.18 -3.36 -14.92
C ASP A 79 -9.01 -2.77 -14.10
N THR A 80 -9.22 -2.52 -12.82
CA THR A 80 -8.16 -2.08 -11.90
C THR A 80 -7.09 -3.16 -11.79
N LEU A 81 -7.53 -4.40 -11.60
CA LEU A 81 -6.61 -5.52 -11.45
C LEU A 81 -5.80 -5.76 -12.73
N ASP A 82 -6.47 -5.69 -13.90
CA ASP A 82 -5.79 -5.83 -15.18
C ASP A 82 -4.71 -4.76 -15.37
N LYS A 83 -5.04 -3.51 -15.06
CA LYS A 83 -4.10 -2.40 -15.16
C LYS A 83 -2.93 -2.57 -14.21
N ALA A 84 -3.20 -2.95 -12.97
CA ALA A 84 -2.16 -3.17 -11.97
C ALA A 84 -1.19 -4.27 -12.39
N ARG A 85 -1.70 -5.35 -12.98
CA ARG A 85 -0.87 -6.44 -13.48
C ARG A 85 0.02 -6.01 -14.64
N LYS A 86 -0.53 -5.22 -15.57
CA LYS A 86 0.24 -4.69 -16.71
C LYS A 86 1.35 -3.76 -16.26
N GLU A 87 1.09 -2.90 -15.28
CA GLU A 87 2.05 -1.91 -14.81
C GLU A 87 2.93 -2.41 -13.67
N GLY A 88 2.67 -3.62 -13.17
CA GLY A 88 3.45 -4.20 -12.09
C GLY A 88 3.25 -3.51 -10.74
N VAL A 89 2.08 -2.92 -10.51
CA VAL A 89 1.77 -2.26 -9.24
C VAL A 89 1.27 -3.30 -8.25
N PRO A 90 1.95 -3.48 -7.10
CA PRO A 90 1.47 -4.42 -6.09
C PRO A 90 0.16 -3.95 -5.45
N ILE A 91 -0.85 -4.81 -5.47
CA ILE A 91 -2.09 -4.60 -4.72
C ILE A 91 -2.27 -5.79 -3.79
N MET A 92 -2.45 -5.50 -2.51
CA MET A 92 -2.76 -6.48 -1.49
C MET A 92 -4.15 -6.19 -0.93
N VAL A 93 -4.87 -7.24 -0.56
CA VAL A 93 -6.21 -7.11 0.02
C VAL A 93 -6.26 -7.77 1.39
N THR A 94 -7.09 -7.23 2.27
CA THR A 94 -7.28 -7.76 3.61
C THR A 94 -8.68 -7.42 4.12
N ASP A 95 -9.25 -8.30 4.95
CA ASP A 95 -10.52 -8.02 5.64
C ASP A 95 -10.32 -7.15 6.88
N MET A 96 -9.08 -6.89 7.24
CA MET A 96 -8.73 -6.15 8.46
C MET A 96 -9.36 -4.75 8.47
N PRO A 97 -9.92 -4.32 9.62
CA PRO A 97 -10.37 -2.93 9.76
C PRO A 97 -9.23 -1.95 9.55
N GLY A 98 -9.58 -0.77 9.02
CA GLY A 98 -8.56 0.24 8.70
C GLY A 98 -7.69 0.63 9.88
N PHE A 99 -8.31 0.88 11.04
CA PHE A 99 -7.56 1.27 12.24
C PHE A 99 -6.48 0.23 12.60
N GLU A 100 -6.84 -1.05 12.57
CA GLU A 100 -5.91 -2.13 12.89
C GLU A 100 -4.82 -2.24 11.84
N ALA A 101 -5.18 -2.21 10.56
CA ALA A 101 -4.21 -2.31 9.46
C ALA A 101 -3.20 -1.18 9.50
N ILE A 102 -3.68 0.05 9.66
CA ILE A 102 -2.84 1.24 9.74
C ILE A 102 -1.87 1.15 10.92
N GLY A 103 -2.39 0.78 12.09
CA GLY A 103 -1.56 0.66 13.29
C GLY A 103 -0.46 -0.37 13.15
N LYS A 104 -0.78 -1.53 12.57
CA LYS A 104 0.21 -2.60 12.37
C LYS A 104 1.28 -2.22 11.37
N VAL A 105 0.88 -1.61 10.24
CA VAL A 105 1.83 -1.16 9.22
C VAL A 105 2.74 -0.07 9.78
N TYR A 106 2.15 0.92 10.44
CA TYR A 106 2.91 2.01 11.05
C TYR A 106 3.94 1.48 12.06
N ASN A 107 3.50 0.56 12.92
CA ASN A 107 4.37 0.01 13.95
C ASN A 107 5.57 -0.75 13.34
N MET A 108 5.35 -1.49 12.26
CA MET A 108 6.44 -2.19 11.58
C MET A 108 7.45 -1.22 10.99
N ILE A 109 6.98 -0.19 10.29
CA ILE A 109 7.86 0.80 9.67
C ILE A 109 8.63 1.58 10.73
N ALA A 110 7.95 2.05 11.77
CA ALA A 110 8.56 2.82 12.85
C ALA A 110 9.59 2.01 13.64
N THR A 111 9.28 0.74 13.93
CA THR A 111 10.18 -0.15 14.65
C THR A 111 11.44 -0.43 13.84
N LYS A 112 11.30 -0.64 12.53
CA LYS A 112 12.45 -0.90 11.65
C LYS A 112 13.38 0.30 11.55
N LYS A 113 12.82 1.53 11.56
CA LYS A 113 13.61 2.76 11.54
C LYS A 113 14.26 3.07 12.88
N GLY A 114 13.79 2.42 13.95
CA GLY A 114 14.24 2.70 15.31
C GLY A 114 13.55 3.93 15.91
N PRO A 115 13.87 4.26 17.17
CA PRO A 115 13.26 5.40 17.84
C PRO A 115 13.71 6.71 17.22
N ASP A 116 12.80 7.71 17.22
CA ASP A 116 13.13 9.06 16.80
C ASP A 116 14.07 9.69 17.83
N PRO A 117 15.26 10.15 17.44
CA PRO A 117 16.21 10.74 18.38
C PRO A 117 15.71 12.04 19.02
N SER A 118 14.64 12.63 18.49
CA SER A 118 14.05 13.84 19.08
C SER A 118 13.04 13.56 20.19
N THR A 119 12.70 12.29 20.43
CA THR A 119 11.72 11.92 21.48
C THR A 119 12.38 11.40 22.79
#